data_0532c4714481bdb4368ae96b4fcab1ea
#
_entry.id   0532c4714481bdb4368ae96b4fcab1ea
#
_cell.length_a   1.000
_cell.length_b   1.000
_cell.length_c   1.000
_cell.angle_alpha   90.00
_cell.angle_beta   90.00
_cell.angle_gamma   90.00
#
_symmetry.space_group_name_H-M   'P 1'
#
loop_
_entity.id
_entity.type
_entity.pdbx_description
1 polymer ?
#
loop_
_entity_poly.entity_id
_entity_poly.type
_entity_poly.pdbx_seq_one_letter_code
_entity_poly.pdbx_strand_id
1 'polypeptide(L)'
;MNLQAVNDISFSLEQGDIFAFLGPNGAGKTTTLRILLDIIKADSGRIEWNLNGESNSLPPAGHIGYLPEERGLYLDIPVIRSLVYLASIRGMEPAAAKMAAMEWLERLELANRSKEKLQALSKGNQQKIQFIASILHKPAFAILDEPFSGLDPVNQEKFIEYIKEINTQGTTILLSAHQMPLVEKVANKVFLINNGQEVYNGSLTGIYEAFGKKHIIDLLFKSPVSENVFNTLSGLESVNQVNDCQVQLTFGQETDLNKVLAELSGFEGISNITSHKPDLHEIFLQLVKTHRK
;
A
#
# COMPACT_ATOMS: atom_id res chain seq x y z
N MET A 1 17.77 -4.48 -24.67
CA MET A 1 18.11 -3.78 -23.39
C MET A 1 17.69 -4.72 -22.27
N ASN A 2 18.60 -5.10 -21.37
CA ASN A 2 18.21 -5.82 -20.15
C ASN A 2 17.53 -4.82 -19.22
N LEU A 3 16.25 -5.02 -18.94
CA LEU A 3 15.51 -4.21 -17.97
C LEU A 3 15.86 -4.73 -16.58
N GLN A 4 16.53 -3.90 -15.77
CA GLN A 4 16.78 -4.21 -14.36
C GLN A 4 15.54 -3.80 -13.55
N ALA A 5 14.72 -4.77 -13.17
CA ALA A 5 13.46 -4.51 -12.48
C ALA A 5 13.64 -4.10 -11.00
N VAL A 6 14.71 -4.57 -10.37
CA VAL A 6 15.11 -4.27 -8.99
C VAL A 6 16.61 -4.07 -8.95
N ASN A 7 17.06 -2.99 -8.33
CA ASN A 7 18.46 -2.59 -8.31
C ASN A 7 18.91 -2.21 -6.91
N ASP A 8 19.66 -3.12 -6.28
CA ASP A 8 20.35 -2.93 -4.99
C ASP A 8 19.46 -2.34 -3.89
N ILE A 9 18.38 -3.07 -3.55
CA ILE A 9 17.49 -2.71 -2.44
C ILE A 9 17.78 -3.60 -1.23
N SER A 10 17.70 -3.03 -0.04
CA SER A 10 17.84 -3.75 1.22
C SER A 10 16.82 -3.29 2.24
N PHE A 11 16.12 -4.22 2.87
CA PHE A 11 15.15 -3.91 3.93
C PHE A 11 14.97 -5.09 4.87
N SER A 12 14.42 -4.82 6.04
CA SER A 12 14.09 -5.83 7.04
C SER A 12 12.71 -5.58 7.65
N LEU A 13 12.02 -6.68 7.95
CA LEU A 13 10.77 -6.66 8.69
C LEU A 13 10.97 -7.32 10.05
N GLU A 14 10.33 -6.78 11.05
CA GLU A 14 10.26 -7.36 12.39
C GLU A 14 8.89 -7.98 12.63
N GLN A 15 8.84 -8.91 13.58
CA GLN A 15 7.57 -9.52 13.97
C GLN A 15 6.58 -8.45 14.41
N GLY A 16 5.35 -8.51 13.88
CA GLY A 16 4.29 -7.55 14.16
C GLY A 16 4.29 -6.31 13.27
N ASP A 17 5.25 -6.17 12.35
CA ASP A 17 5.18 -5.09 11.36
C ASP A 17 4.02 -5.26 10.39
N ILE A 18 3.43 -4.13 10.01
CA ILE A 18 2.67 -3.96 8.77
C ILE A 18 3.52 -3.07 7.87
N PHE A 19 4.30 -3.71 7.01
CA PHE A 19 5.28 -3.07 6.14
C PHE A 19 4.69 -2.85 4.76
N ALA A 20 4.62 -1.60 4.33
CA ALA A 20 4.08 -1.25 3.02
C ALA A 20 5.18 -1.02 1.99
N PHE A 21 5.12 -1.76 0.89
CA PHE A 21 6.00 -1.65 -0.25
C PHE A 21 5.32 -0.81 -1.33
N LEU A 22 5.69 0.46 -1.45
CA LEU A 22 4.97 1.48 -2.21
C LEU A 22 5.76 1.98 -3.41
N GLY A 23 5.06 2.26 -4.48
CA GLY A 23 5.65 2.84 -5.69
C GLY A 23 4.68 2.77 -6.87
N PRO A 24 4.97 3.46 -7.97
CA PRO A 24 4.14 3.44 -9.16
C PRO A 24 4.13 2.04 -9.83
N ASN A 25 3.24 1.88 -10.80
CA ASN A 25 3.23 0.66 -11.61
C ASN A 25 4.56 0.53 -12.37
N GLY A 26 5.10 -0.70 -12.39
CA GLY A 26 6.41 -0.96 -12.99
C GLY A 26 7.62 -0.59 -12.12
N ALA A 27 7.44 -0.11 -10.89
CA ALA A 27 8.55 0.24 -10.00
C ALA A 27 9.37 -0.94 -9.47
N GLY A 28 8.92 -2.18 -9.66
CA GLY A 28 9.61 -3.38 -9.17
C GLY A 28 8.94 -4.08 -7.98
N LYS A 29 7.77 -3.59 -7.49
CA LYS A 29 7.08 -4.13 -6.32
C LYS A 29 6.80 -5.64 -6.44
N THR A 30 5.95 -6.06 -7.37
CA THR A 30 5.59 -7.47 -7.59
C THR A 30 6.81 -8.35 -7.89
N THR A 31 7.81 -7.82 -8.60
CA THR A 31 9.07 -8.52 -8.85
C THR A 31 9.79 -8.82 -7.53
N THR A 32 9.91 -7.84 -6.63
CA THR A 32 10.52 -8.03 -5.31
C THR A 32 9.75 -9.07 -4.49
N LEU A 33 8.40 -8.99 -4.46
CA LEU A 33 7.59 -9.97 -3.73
C LEU A 33 7.76 -11.40 -4.29
N ARG A 34 7.85 -11.56 -5.61
CA ARG A 34 8.09 -12.86 -6.25
C ARG A 34 9.50 -13.39 -5.96
N ILE A 35 10.50 -12.52 -5.83
CA ILE A 35 11.85 -12.89 -5.40
C ILE A 35 11.84 -13.36 -3.94
N LEU A 36 11.18 -12.64 -3.03
CA LEU A 36 11.03 -13.05 -1.63
C LEU A 36 10.40 -14.44 -1.49
N LEU A 37 9.40 -14.73 -2.33
CA LEU A 37 8.68 -16.01 -2.34
C LEU A 37 9.42 -17.13 -3.08
N ASP A 38 10.62 -16.87 -3.59
CA ASP A 38 11.41 -17.81 -4.42
C ASP A 38 10.67 -18.27 -5.71
N ILE A 39 9.70 -17.49 -6.18
CA ILE A 39 9.00 -17.72 -7.46
C ILE A 39 9.90 -17.37 -8.63
N ILE A 40 10.71 -16.31 -8.49
CA ILE A 40 11.79 -15.94 -9.43
C ILE A 40 13.09 -15.78 -8.64
N LYS A 41 14.21 -16.08 -9.27
CA LYS A 41 15.53 -15.95 -8.65
C LYS A 41 16.06 -14.53 -8.81
N ALA A 42 16.69 -13.99 -7.77
CA ALA A 42 17.48 -12.79 -7.89
C ALA A 42 18.82 -13.10 -8.61
N ASP A 43 19.30 -12.16 -9.41
CA ASP A 43 20.63 -12.28 -10.05
C ASP A 43 21.77 -12.20 -9.02
N SER A 44 21.56 -11.44 -7.92
CA SER A 44 22.51 -11.28 -6.81
C SER A 44 21.79 -10.88 -5.52
N GLY A 45 22.51 -10.91 -4.40
CA GLY A 45 21.96 -10.59 -3.09
C GLY A 45 21.59 -11.83 -2.27
N ARG A 46 20.96 -11.61 -1.12
CA ARG A 46 20.54 -12.69 -0.21
C ARG A 46 19.21 -12.37 0.44
N ILE A 47 18.44 -13.40 0.75
CA ILE A 47 17.20 -13.34 1.53
C ILE A 47 17.40 -14.23 2.75
N GLU A 48 17.01 -13.72 3.90
CA GLU A 48 17.05 -14.46 5.17
C GLU A 48 15.65 -14.40 5.81
N TRP A 49 15.12 -15.58 6.14
CA TRP A 49 13.85 -15.76 6.85
C TRP A 49 14.15 -16.20 8.27
N ASN A 50 13.83 -15.36 9.26
CA ASN A 50 13.97 -15.68 10.67
C ASN A 50 12.57 -15.82 11.28
N LEU A 51 12.05 -17.04 11.34
CA LEU A 51 10.76 -17.34 11.94
C LEU A 51 10.94 -18.34 13.08
N ASN A 52 10.36 -18.04 14.24
CA ASN A 52 10.42 -18.89 15.43
C ASN A 52 11.84 -19.27 15.89
N GLY A 53 12.81 -18.39 15.63
CA GLY A 53 14.23 -18.62 16.00
C GLY A 53 15.01 -19.49 15.00
N GLU A 54 14.40 -19.91 13.90
CA GLU A 54 15.08 -20.63 12.82
C GLU A 54 15.37 -19.67 11.67
N SER A 55 16.62 -19.69 11.19
CA SER A 55 17.07 -18.91 10.02
C SER A 55 17.08 -19.80 8.78
N ASN A 56 16.38 -19.37 7.75
CA ASN A 56 16.24 -20.09 6.49
C ASN A 56 16.51 -19.13 5.31
N SER A 57 17.10 -19.66 4.23
CA SER A 57 17.24 -18.94 2.95
C SER A 57 16.01 -19.03 2.04
N LEU A 58 15.12 -19.98 2.34
CA LEU A 58 13.87 -20.20 1.59
C LEU A 58 12.66 -19.87 2.47
N PRO A 59 11.57 -19.40 1.86
CA PRO A 59 10.35 -19.11 2.58
C PRO A 59 9.77 -20.39 3.21
N PRO A 60 9.48 -20.41 4.52
CA PRO A 60 8.91 -21.59 5.19
C PRO A 60 7.45 -21.77 4.78
N ALA A 61 7.20 -22.70 3.83
CA ALA A 61 5.96 -22.84 3.06
C ALA A 61 4.66 -22.93 3.90
N GLY A 62 4.69 -23.55 5.07
CA GLY A 62 3.52 -23.66 5.96
C GLY A 62 3.20 -22.40 6.75
N HIS A 63 4.13 -21.46 6.82
CA HIS A 63 4.03 -20.25 7.66
C HIS A 63 3.78 -18.96 6.87
N ILE A 64 3.72 -19.05 5.53
CA ILE A 64 3.54 -17.89 4.65
C ILE A 64 2.18 -17.92 3.98
N GLY A 65 1.46 -16.79 4.10
CA GLY A 65 0.30 -16.47 3.30
C GLY A 65 0.69 -15.61 2.10
N TYR A 66 0.12 -15.88 0.94
CA TYR A 66 0.36 -15.06 -0.25
C TYR A 66 -0.95 -14.74 -0.98
N LEU A 67 -1.21 -13.44 -1.12
CA LEU A 67 -2.25 -12.89 -1.98
C LEU A 67 -1.55 -12.29 -3.21
N PRO A 68 -1.60 -12.92 -4.39
CA PRO A 68 -1.04 -12.34 -5.62
C PRO A 68 -1.95 -11.26 -6.20
N GLU A 69 -1.38 -10.30 -6.93
CA GLU A 69 -2.12 -9.28 -7.68
C GLU A 69 -3.02 -9.93 -8.75
N GLU A 70 -2.48 -10.93 -9.47
CA GLU A 70 -3.24 -11.71 -10.45
C GLU A 70 -4.05 -12.80 -9.76
N ARG A 71 -5.26 -13.06 -10.27
CA ARG A 71 -6.13 -14.06 -9.67
C ARG A 71 -5.65 -15.48 -9.97
N GLY A 72 -5.08 -16.12 -8.95
CA GLY A 72 -4.49 -17.45 -9.02
C GLY A 72 -5.41 -18.60 -8.57
N LEU A 73 -6.70 -18.34 -8.29
CA LEU A 73 -7.62 -19.38 -7.83
C LEU A 73 -8.28 -20.14 -9.00
N TYR A 74 -8.63 -21.41 -8.75
CA TYR A 74 -9.35 -22.26 -9.71
C TYR A 74 -10.77 -21.75 -9.96
N LEU A 75 -11.03 -21.23 -11.16
CA LEU A 75 -12.27 -20.53 -11.49
C LEU A 75 -13.51 -21.41 -11.55
N ASP A 76 -13.36 -22.69 -11.88
CA ASP A 76 -14.44 -23.66 -12.09
C ASP A 76 -14.76 -24.52 -10.86
N ILE A 77 -14.04 -24.30 -9.75
CA ILE A 77 -14.25 -25.02 -8.47
C ILE A 77 -15.13 -24.18 -7.53
N PRO A 78 -16.03 -24.80 -6.75
CA PRO A 78 -16.78 -24.13 -5.71
C PRO A 78 -15.88 -23.44 -4.68
N VAL A 79 -16.26 -22.23 -4.28
CA VAL A 79 -15.52 -21.37 -3.34
C VAL A 79 -15.04 -22.14 -2.11
N ILE A 80 -15.99 -22.78 -1.42
CA ILE A 80 -15.65 -23.50 -0.17
C ILE A 80 -14.66 -24.65 -0.41
N ARG A 81 -14.75 -25.36 -1.54
CA ARG A 81 -13.81 -26.45 -1.87
C ARG A 81 -12.41 -25.91 -2.14
N SER A 82 -12.28 -24.78 -2.85
CA SER A 82 -11.01 -24.12 -3.09
C SER A 82 -10.35 -23.67 -1.79
N LEU A 83 -11.11 -23.02 -0.88
CA LEU A 83 -10.60 -22.58 0.40
C LEU A 83 -10.12 -23.73 1.29
N VAL A 84 -10.94 -24.79 1.43
CA VAL A 84 -10.57 -25.96 2.21
C VAL A 84 -9.32 -26.64 1.63
N TYR A 85 -9.26 -26.84 0.32
CA TYR A 85 -8.10 -27.43 -0.34
C TYR A 85 -6.82 -26.63 -0.08
N LEU A 86 -6.85 -25.30 -0.30
CA LEU A 86 -5.69 -24.43 -0.11
C LEU A 86 -5.22 -24.37 1.34
N ALA A 87 -6.12 -24.40 2.30
CA ALA A 87 -5.77 -24.47 3.71
C ALA A 87 -5.19 -25.83 4.09
N SER A 88 -5.74 -26.94 3.52
CA SER A 88 -5.28 -28.28 3.81
C SER A 88 -3.87 -28.56 3.29
N ILE A 89 -3.49 -28.07 2.11
CA ILE A 89 -2.10 -28.20 1.61
C ILE A 89 -1.09 -27.40 2.45
N ARG A 90 -1.58 -26.50 3.33
CA ARG A 90 -0.78 -25.73 4.30
C ARG A 90 -0.86 -26.28 5.73
N GLY A 91 -1.38 -27.52 5.86
CA GLY A 91 -1.37 -28.28 7.10
C GLY A 91 -2.63 -28.16 7.97
N MET A 92 -3.68 -27.43 7.52
CA MET A 92 -4.93 -27.43 8.27
C MET A 92 -5.70 -28.73 8.09
N GLU A 93 -6.30 -29.21 9.18
CA GLU A 93 -7.25 -30.32 9.12
C GLU A 93 -8.51 -29.87 8.31
N PRO A 94 -9.03 -30.70 7.36
CA PRO A 94 -10.10 -30.29 6.44
C PRO A 94 -11.39 -29.81 7.12
N ALA A 95 -11.80 -30.40 8.24
CA ALA A 95 -12.99 -29.97 8.97
C ALA A 95 -12.76 -28.59 9.63
N ALA A 96 -11.59 -28.36 10.23
CA ALA A 96 -11.21 -27.09 10.80
C ALA A 96 -11.09 -26.00 9.70
N ALA A 97 -10.49 -26.34 8.57
CA ALA A 97 -10.40 -25.44 7.42
C ALA A 97 -11.79 -25.03 6.89
N LYS A 98 -12.74 -25.97 6.84
CA LYS A 98 -14.12 -25.68 6.42
C LYS A 98 -14.84 -24.76 7.40
N MET A 99 -14.69 -24.98 8.70
CA MET A 99 -15.30 -24.13 9.72
C MET A 99 -14.75 -22.70 9.64
N ALA A 100 -13.43 -22.55 9.63
CA ALA A 100 -12.78 -21.24 9.51
C ALA A 100 -13.12 -20.55 8.18
N ALA A 101 -13.19 -21.28 7.07
CA ALA A 101 -13.58 -20.71 5.78
C ALA A 101 -15.03 -20.21 5.79
N MET A 102 -15.97 -20.93 6.43
CA MET A 102 -17.36 -20.47 6.55
C MET A 102 -17.46 -19.22 7.43
N GLU A 103 -16.73 -19.15 8.54
CA GLU A 103 -16.67 -17.97 9.40
C GLU A 103 -16.18 -16.72 8.61
N TRP A 104 -15.09 -16.84 7.87
CA TRP A 104 -14.61 -15.76 7.02
C TRP A 104 -15.58 -15.37 5.90
N LEU A 105 -16.26 -16.36 5.30
CA LEU A 105 -17.29 -16.10 4.28
C LEU A 105 -18.49 -15.35 4.87
N GLU A 106 -18.90 -15.63 6.09
CA GLU A 106 -19.95 -14.89 6.81
C GLU A 106 -19.52 -13.45 7.05
N ARG A 107 -18.32 -13.21 7.57
CA ARG A 107 -17.76 -11.89 7.82
C ARG A 107 -17.65 -11.03 6.55
N LEU A 108 -17.38 -11.66 5.40
CA LEU A 108 -17.27 -10.99 4.10
C LEU A 108 -18.59 -10.98 3.30
N GLU A 109 -19.70 -11.43 3.92
CA GLU A 109 -21.05 -11.45 3.33
C GLU A 109 -21.15 -12.36 2.09
N LEU A 110 -20.40 -13.47 2.07
CA LEU A 110 -20.32 -14.43 0.96
C LEU A 110 -20.73 -15.86 1.33
N ALA A 111 -21.25 -16.11 2.55
CA ALA A 111 -21.61 -17.47 3.02
C ALA A 111 -22.64 -18.15 2.12
N ASN A 112 -23.64 -17.41 1.65
CA ASN A 112 -24.69 -17.90 0.74
C ASN A 112 -24.14 -18.29 -0.65
N ARG A 113 -22.96 -17.80 -1.02
CA ARG A 113 -22.28 -18.07 -2.29
C ARG A 113 -21.17 -19.13 -2.19
N SER A 114 -21.01 -19.77 -1.02
CA SER A 114 -19.94 -20.74 -0.73
C SER A 114 -19.90 -21.93 -1.70
N LYS A 115 -21.05 -22.33 -2.24
CA LYS A 115 -21.18 -23.45 -3.20
C LYS A 115 -21.07 -23.01 -4.67
N GLU A 116 -21.06 -21.71 -4.95
CA GLU A 116 -20.90 -21.21 -6.30
C GLU A 116 -19.45 -21.39 -6.78
N LYS A 117 -19.28 -21.50 -8.11
CA LYS A 117 -17.96 -21.49 -8.73
C LYS A 117 -17.37 -20.08 -8.65
N LEU A 118 -16.05 -19.98 -8.47
CA LEU A 118 -15.38 -18.69 -8.33
C LEU A 118 -15.62 -17.75 -9.52
N GLN A 119 -15.68 -18.30 -10.75
CA GLN A 119 -15.96 -17.52 -11.97
C GLN A 119 -17.32 -16.81 -11.97
N ALA A 120 -18.29 -17.25 -11.17
CA ALA A 120 -19.61 -16.63 -11.04
C ALA A 120 -19.59 -15.37 -10.14
N LEU A 121 -18.49 -15.14 -9.40
CA LEU A 121 -18.34 -14.01 -8.51
C LEU A 121 -17.82 -12.77 -9.25
N SER A 122 -18.24 -11.59 -8.77
CA SER A 122 -17.65 -10.31 -9.23
C SER A 122 -16.15 -10.25 -8.89
N LYS A 123 -15.44 -9.37 -9.58
CA LYS A 123 -14.00 -9.15 -9.34
C LYS A 123 -13.68 -8.85 -7.87
N GLY A 124 -14.46 -7.97 -7.21
CA GLY A 124 -14.27 -7.67 -5.80
C GLY A 124 -14.54 -8.86 -4.89
N ASN A 125 -15.55 -9.69 -5.19
CA ASN A 125 -15.81 -10.90 -4.42
C ASN A 125 -14.72 -11.96 -4.62
N GLN A 126 -14.16 -12.08 -5.83
CA GLN A 126 -12.99 -12.95 -6.06
C GLN A 126 -11.79 -12.48 -5.24
N GLN A 127 -11.57 -11.17 -5.13
CA GLN A 127 -10.52 -10.59 -4.28
C GLN A 127 -10.71 -10.97 -2.80
N LYS A 128 -11.95 -10.88 -2.31
CA LYS A 128 -12.31 -11.33 -0.95
C LYS A 128 -11.97 -12.80 -0.71
N ILE A 129 -12.31 -13.68 -1.65
CA ILE A 129 -11.99 -15.12 -1.55
C ILE A 129 -10.47 -15.36 -1.58
N GLN A 130 -9.76 -14.62 -2.40
CA GLN A 130 -8.31 -14.73 -2.51
C GLN A 130 -7.60 -14.28 -1.22
N PHE A 131 -8.11 -13.21 -0.58
CA PHE A 131 -7.66 -12.76 0.73
C PHE A 131 -7.89 -13.86 1.78
N ILE A 132 -9.10 -14.45 1.87
CA ILE A 132 -9.36 -15.57 2.79
C ILE A 132 -8.34 -16.69 2.56
N ALA A 133 -8.13 -17.10 1.31
CA ALA A 133 -7.20 -18.18 0.97
C ALA A 133 -5.77 -17.91 1.44
N SER A 134 -5.35 -16.64 1.46
CA SER A 134 -4.00 -16.24 1.87
C SER A 134 -3.79 -16.27 3.39
N ILE A 135 -4.86 -16.12 4.19
CA ILE A 135 -4.75 -15.97 5.65
C ILE A 135 -5.39 -17.13 6.45
N LEU A 136 -6.16 -17.99 5.80
CA LEU A 136 -7.01 -18.99 6.47
C LEU A 136 -6.23 -19.95 7.37
N HIS A 137 -5.01 -20.30 6.98
CA HIS A 137 -4.11 -21.19 7.74
C HIS A 137 -3.33 -20.44 8.85
N LYS A 138 -3.70 -19.18 9.16
CA LYS A 138 -3.08 -18.34 10.20
C LYS A 138 -1.57 -18.25 10.04
N PRO A 139 -1.08 -17.71 8.92
CA PRO A 139 0.35 -17.65 8.65
C PRO A 139 1.06 -16.73 9.65
N ALA A 140 2.32 -17.04 9.97
CA ALA A 140 3.18 -16.13 10.73
C ALA A 140 3.57 -14.87 9.93
N PHE A 141 3.60 -15.01 8.59
CA PHE A 141 3.93 -13.93 7.66
C PHE A 141 2.99 -13.92 6.46
N ALA A 142 2.40 -12.79 6.13
CA ALA A 142 1.52 -12.63 4.98
C ALA A 142 2.08 -11.61 3.98
N ILE A 143 2.20 -12.01 2.72
CA ILE A 143 2.51 -11.12 1.60
C ILE A 143 1.22 -10.85 0.85
N LEU A 144 0.81 -9.57 0.79
CA LEU A 144 -0.43 -9.13 0.17
C LEU A 144 -0.11 -8.18 -1.00
N ASP A 145 -0.15 -8.68 -2.23
CA ASP A 145 0.11 -7.90 -3.43
C ASP A 145 -1.18 -7.23 -3.90
N GLU A 146 -1.25 -5.89 -3.78
CA GLU A 146 -2.40 -5.05 -4.12
C GLU A 146 -3.74 -5.53 -3.47
N PRO A 147 -3.80 -5.69 -2.12
CA PRO A 147 -4.95 -6.28 -1.44
C PRO A 147 -6.27 -5.52 -1.63
N PHE A 148 -6.21 -4.24 -1.91
CA PHE A 148 -7.38 -3.36 -2.08
C PHE A 148 -7.91 -3.32 -3.52
N SER A 149 -7.25 -4.00 -4.45
CA SER A 149 -7.59 -3.97 -5.87
C SER A 149 -8.99 -4.52 -6.15
N GLY A 150 -9.80 -3.75 -6.89
CA GLY A 150 -11.15 -4.16 -7.30
C GLY A 150 -12.20 -4.12 -6.19
N LEU A 151 -11.88 -3.56 -5.02
CA LEU A 151 -12.81 -3.31 -3.93
C LEU A 151 -13.37 -1.87 -4.02
N ASP A 152 -14.65 -1.72 -3.70
CA ASP A 152 -15.24 -0.41 -3.47
C ASP A 152 -14.76 0.21 -2.14
N PRO A 153 -14.93 1.52 -1.92
CA PRO A 153 -14.43 2.20 -0.73
C PRO A 153 -14.88 1.59 0.60
N VAL A 154 -16.11 1.09 0.70
CA VAL A 154 -16.63 0.47 1.93
C VAL A 154 -15.90 -0.85 2.23
N ASN A 155 -15.68 -1.67 1.19
CA ASN A 155 -14.94 -2.90 1.33
C ASN A 155 -13.43 -2.65 1.56
N GLN A 156 -12.85 -1.57 1.03
CA GLN A 156 -11.47 -1.18 1.34
C GLN A 156 -11.29 -0.88 2.84
N GLU A 157 -12.20 -0.13 3.47
CA GLU A 157 -12.15 0.13 4.91
C GLU A 157 -12.28 -1.16 5.73
N LYS A 158 -13.21 -2.06 5.38
CA LYS A 158 -13.31 -3.37 6.02
C LYS A 158 -12.01 -4.19 5.89
N PHE A 159 -11.34 -4.13 4.73
CA PHE A 159 -10.06 -4.83 4.53
C PHE A 159 -8.94 -4.27 5.40
N ILE A 160 -8.90 -2.95 5.60
CA ILE A 160 -7.98 -2.31 6.54
C ILE A 160 -8.18 -2.88 7.94
N GLU A 161 -9.43 -3.00 8.40
CA GLU A 161 -9.75 -3.58 9.70
C GLU A 161 -9.32 -5.04 9.80
N TYR A 162 -9.57 -5.86 8.78
CA TYR A 162 -9.13 -7.27 8.75
C TYR A 162 -7.60 -7.42 8.74
N ILE A 163 -6.88 -6.58 8.00
CA ILE A 163 -5.42 -6.57 7.98
C ILE A 163 -4.87 -6.24 9.38
N LYS A 164 -5.43 -5.22 10.04
CA LYS A 164 -5.06 -4.89 11.43
C LYS A 164 -5.36 -6.02 12.40
N GLU A 165 -6.53 -6.65 12.26
CA GLU A 165 -6.93 -7.76 13.13
C GLU A 165 -5.99 -8.95 13.02
N ILE A 166 -5.69 -9.44 11.79
CA ILE A 166 -4.76 -10.56 11.64
C ILE A 166 -3.34 -10.22 12.10
N ASN A 167 -2.93 -8.96 11.98
CA ASN A 167 -1.65 -8.50 12.53
C ASN A 167 -1.65 -8.54 14.07
N THR A 168 -2.71 -8.06 14.74
CA THR A 168 -2.83 -8.15 16.21
C THR A 168 -2.90 -9.59 16.71
N GLN A 169 -3.31 -10.53 15.85
CA GLN A 169 -3.29 -11.97 16.13
C GLN A 169 -1.91 -12.62 15.91
N GLY A 170 -0.89 -11.83 15.53
CA GLY A 170 0.50 -12.25 15.42
C GLY A 170 1.03 -12.43 14.00
N THR A 171 0.26 -12.18 12.96
CA THR A 171 0.74 -12.22 11.57
C THR A 171 1.53 -10.96 11.25
N THR A 172 2.80 -11.10 10.84
CA THR A 172 3.58 -10.01 10.24
C THR A 172 3.16 -9.83 8.79
N ILE A 173 3.01 -8.60 8.32
CA ILE A 173 2.41 -8.32 7.01
C ILE A 173 3.36 -7.49 6.16
N LEU A 174 3.62 -7.95 4.95
CA LEU A 174 4.20 -7.16 3.86
C LEU A 174 3.11 -6.95 2.82
N LEU A 175 2.70 -5.71 2.60
CA LEU A 175 1.73 -5.40 1.55
C LEU A 175 2.33 -4.48 0.49
N SER A 176 2.02 -4.75 -0.78
CA SER A 176 2.25 -3.78 -1.85
C SER A 176 1.00 -2.97 -2.11
N ALA A 177 1.16 -1.70 -2.42
CA ALA A 177 0.05 -0.88 -2.88
C ALA A 177 0.54 0.32 -3.72
N HIS A 178 -0.36 0.87 -4.50
CA HIS A 178 -0.19 2.16 -5.16
C HIS A 178 -1.12 3.24 -4.57
N GLN A 179 -2.12 2.86 -3.78
CA GLN A 179 -3.07 3.76 -3.11
C GLN A 179 -2.54 4.16 -1.73
N MET A 180 -1.70 5.18 -1.69
CA MET A 180 -1.03 5.63 -0.46
C MET A 180 -1.99 5.99 0.69
N PRO A 181 -3.16 6.64 0.45
CA PRO A 181 -4.10 6.95 1.54
C PRO A 181 -4.66 5.72 2.27
N LEU A 182 -4.74 4.55 1.64
CA LEU A 182 -5.16 3.31 2.31
C LEU A 182 -4.02 2.74 3.16
N VAL A 183 -2.79 2.88 2.67
CA VAL A 183 -1.59 2.42 3.38
C VAL A 183 -1.35 3.22 4.66
N GLU A 184 -1.53 4.53 4.64
CA GLU A 184 -1.41 5.40 5.81
C GLU A 184 -2.31 4.97 6.97
N LYS A 185 -3.44 4.34 6.66
CA LYS A 185 -4.39 3.85 7.67
C LYS A 185 -3.94 2.54 8.31
N VAL A 186 -3.03 1.79 7.71
CA VAL A 186 -2.73 0.42 8.15
C VAL A 186 -1.25 0.16 8.44
N ALA A 187 -0.32 0.76 7.70
CA ALA A 187 1.10 0.46 7.82
C ALA A 187 1.78 1.20 8.99
N ASN A 188 2.78 0.58 9.60
CA ASN A 188 3.69 1.22 10.55
C ASN A 188 5.08 1.49 9.95
N LYS A 189 5.47 0.72 8.93
CA LYS A 189 6.71 0.92 8.16
C LYS A 189 6.42 1.02 6.67
N VAL A 190 7.24 1.79 5.97
CA VAL A 190 7.08 2.02 4.53
C VAL A 190 8.43 1.90 3.82
N PHE A 191 8.41 1.28 2.66
CA PHE A 191 9.49 1.24 1.69
C PHE A 191 9.00 1.85 0.39
N LEU A 192 9.55 2.99 0.02
CA LEU A 192 9.21 3.65 -1.23
C LEU A 192 10.21 3.22 -2.30
N ILE A 193 9.71 2.65 -3.41
CA ILE A 193 10.51 2.23 -4.55
C ILE A 193 10.12 2.98 -5.82
N ASN A 194 11.11 3.37 -6.60
CA ASN A 194 10.91 3.96 -7.91
C ASN A 194 11.97 3.44 -8.89
N ASN A 195 11.54 2.95 -10.06
CA ASN A 195 12.43 2.39 -11.08
C ASN A 195 13.44 1.35 -10.53
N GLY A 196 12.97 0.48 -9.65
CA GLY A 196 13.77 -0.58 -9.03
C GLY A 196 14.70 -0.12 -7.92
N GLN A 197 14.73 1.16 -7.54
CA GLN A 197 15.62 1.73 -6.54
C GLN A 197 14.86 2.18 -5.29
N GLU A 198 15.52 2.08 -4.13
CA GLU A 198 15.03 2.61 -2.88
C GLU A 198 14.96 4.14 -2.94
N VAL A 199 13.84 4.71 -2.53
CA VAL A 199 13.62 6.14 -2.36
C VAL A 199 13.54 6.50 -0.89
N TYR A 200 12.94 5.63 -0.10
CA TYR A 200 12.83 5.75 1.34
C TYR A 200 12.58 4.39 1.97
N ASN A 201 13.17 4.17 3.15
CA ASN A 201 12.96 2.97 3.96
C ASN A 201 12.94 3.37 5.45
N GLY A 202 11.82 3.16 6.11
CA GLY A 202 11.69 3.54 7.52
C GLY A 202 10.27 3.48 8.06
N SER A 203 10.07 4.04 9.25
CA SER A 203 8.72 4.12 9.84
C SER A 203 7.86 5.15 9.12
N LEU A 204 6.53 4.91 9.11
CA LEU A 204 5.56 5.87 8.59
C LEU A 204 5.62 7.19 9.39
N THR A 205 5.84 7.14 10.69
CA THR A 205 6.04 8.33 11.52
C THR A 205 7.30 9.09 11.11
N GLY A 206 8.41 8.36 10.89
CA GLY A 206 9.70 8.96 10.52
C GLY A 206 9.67 9.71 9.20
N ILE A 207 8.92 9.22 8.19
CA ILE A 207 8.81 9.95 6.92
C ILE A 207 8.07 11.28 7.09
N TYR A 208 7.03 11.32 7.95
CA TYR A 208 6.33 12.57 8.26
C TYR A 208 7.16 13.53 9.11
N GLU A 209 7.98 13.01 10.02
CA GLU A 209 8.92 13.84 10.79
C GLU A 209 10.01 14.47 9.91
N ALA A 210 10.47 13.73 8.91
CA ALA A 210 11.51 14.20 8.01
C ALA A 210 10.99 15.13 6.90
N PHE A 211 9.82 14.84 6.33
CA PHE A 211 9.33 15.48 5.11
C PHE A 211 7.94 16.13 5.24
N GLY A 212 7.16 15.78 6.26
CA GLY A 212 5.79 16.26 6.46
C GLY A 212 5.65 17.59 7.18
N LYS A 213 6.77 18.31 7.39
CA LYS A 213 6.77 19.58 8.15
C LYS A 213 6.41 20.80 7.32
N LYS A 214 6.28 20.65 6.02
CA LYS A 214 5.88 21.73 5.12
C LYS A 214 4.39 22.02 5.24
N HIS A 215 3.99 23.22 4.81
CA HIS A 215 2.60 23.59 4.67
C HIS A 215 2.23 23.66 3.19
N ILE A 216 1.14 23.03 2.82
CA ILE A 216 0.59 23.08 1.47
C ILE A 216 -0.71 23.86 1.52
N ILE A 217 -0.85 24.81 0.61
CA ILE A 217 -2.07 25.60 0.42
C ILE A 217 -2.54 25.41 -1.01
N ASP A 218 -3.71 24.79 -1.18
CA ASP A 218 -4.40 24.70 -2.45
C ASP A 218 -5.34 25.88 -2.61
N LEU A 219 -5.18 26.59 -3.71
CA LEU A 219 -6.01 27.72 -4.09
C LEU A 219 -6.83 27.39 -5.33
N LEU A 220 -8.13 27.64 -5.28
CA LEU A 220 -9.02 27.58 -6.42
C LEU A 220 -9.50 28.99 -6.75
N PHE A 221 -9.34 29.41 -7.99
CA PHE A 221 -9.74 30.73 -8.51
C PHE A 221 -10.99 30.60 -9.39
N LYS A 222 -11.77 31.68 -9.46
CA LYS A 222 -12.94 31.81 -10.35
C LYS A 222 -12.53 31.97 -11.82
N SER A 223 -11.31 32.42 -12.07
CA SER A 223 -10.74 32.71 -13.41
C SER A 223 -9.30 32.19 -13.49
N PRO A 224 -8.76 31.94 -14.69
CA PRO A 224 -7.38 31.54 -14.87
C PRO A 224 -6.39 32.50 -14.17
N VAL A 225 -5.39 31.93 -13.52
CA VAL A 225 -4.35 32.64 -12.79
C VAL A 225 -2.97 32.11 -13.22
N SER A 226 -1.98 33.01 -13.35
CA SER A 226 -0.60 32.63 -13.65
C SER A 226 0.16 32.32 -12.36
N GLU A 227 0.96 31.24 -12.37
CA GLU A 227 1.81 30.87 -11.23
C GLU A 227 2.77 31.97 -10.78
N ASN A 228 3.21 32.84 -11.69
CA ASN A 228 4.18 33.89 -11.42
C ASN A 228 3.71 34.95 -10.41
N VAL A 229 2.38 35.11 -10.25
CA VAL A 229 1.84 36.12 -9.32
C VAL A 229 2.09 35.74 -7.84
N PHE A 230 2.40 34.50 -7.56
CA PHE A 230 2.65 34.02 -6.20
C PHE A 230 4.12 34.14 -5.74
N ASN A 231 5.04 34.45 -6.64
CA ASN A 231 6.49 34.50 -6.34
C ASN A 231 6.86 35.54 -5.28
N THR A 232 5.96 36.46 -4.96
CA THR A 232 6.14 37.50 -3.91
C THR A 232 5.75 37.04 -2.52
N LEU A 233 5.13 35.88 -2.37
CA LEU A 233 4.66 35.38 -1.07
C LEU A 233 5.83 35.02 -0.16
N SER A 234 5.72 35.41 1.10
CA SER A 234 6.74 35.17 2.12
C SER A 234 6.84 33.67 2.47
N GLY A 235 8.05 33.11 2.41
CA GLY A 235 8.30 31.71 2.77
C GLY A 235 7.86 30.69 1.73
N LEU A 236 7.47 31.11 0.53
CA LEU A 236 7.12 30.21 -0.58
C LEU A 236 8.34 29.44 -1.05
N GLU A 237 8.23 28.11 -1.11
CA GLU A 237 9.28 27.23 -1.64
C GLU A 237 9.02 26.78 -3.07
N SER A 238 7.75 26.50 -3.40
CA SER A 238 7.37 26.09 -4.76
C SER A 238 5.92 26.41 -5.07
N VAL A 239 5.67 26.63 -6.36
CA VAL A 239 4.33 26.75 -6.96
C VAL A 239 4.14 25.60 -7.93
N ASN A 240 3.01 24.95 -7.87
CA ASN A 240 2.60 23.89 -8.79
C ASN A 240 1.25 24.25 -9.41
N GLN A 241 1.25 24.58 -10.69
CA GLN A 241 0.02 24.84 -11.45
C GLN A 241 -0.69 23.51 -11.73
N VAL A 242 -1.81 23.26 -11.05
CA VAL A 242 -2.60 22.01 -11.23
C VAL A 242 -3.43 22.10 -12.51
N ASN A 243 -4.07 23.26 -12.72
CA ASN A 243 -4.78 23.64 -13.96
C ASN A 243 -4.90 25.18 -14.01
N ASP A 244 -5.56 25.71 -15.05
CA ASP A 244 -5.65 27.15 -15.27
C ASP A 244 -6.21 27.94 -14.07
N CYS A 245 -7.09 27.32 -13.26
CA CYS A 245 -7.75 27.96 -12.12
C CYS A 245 -7.30 27.43 -10.77
N GLN A 246 -6.39 26.43 -10.72
CA GLN A 246 -6.00 25.79 -9.48
C GLN A 246 -4.48 25.77 -9.32
N VAL A 247 -4.02 26.25 -8.19
CA VAL A 247 -2.60 26.35 -7.85
C VAL A 247 -2.37 25.77 -6.48
N GLN A 248 -1.30 24.99 -6.34
CA GLN A 248 -0.81 24.47 -5.07
C GLN A 248 0.47 25.18 -4.69
N LEU A 249 0.49 25.77 -3.51
CA LEU A 249 1.62 26.51 -2.95
C LEU A 249 2.24 25.69 -1.82
N THR A 250 3.56 25.51 -1.85
CA THR A 250 4.30 24.84 -0.77
C THR A 250 5.15 25.83 -0.01
N PHE A 251 5.02 25.84 1.31
CA PHE A 251 5.74 26.70 2.24
C PHE A 251 6.63 25.89 3.19
N GLY A 252 7.74 26.49 3.61
CA GLY A 252 8.65 25.89 4.57
C GLY A 252 8.03 25.75 5.97
N GLN A 253 8.64 24.89 6.79
CA GLN A 253 8.20 24.59 8.16
C GLN A 253 8.07 25.83 9.06
N GLU A 254 8.98 26.79 8.93
CA GLU A 254 9.07 28.00 9.77
C GLU A 254 8.12 29.12 9.29
N THR A 255 7.31 28.86 8.25
CA THR A 255 6.44 29.88 7.67
C THR A 255 5.24 30.16 8.58
N ASP A 256 5.04 31.45 8.90
CA ASP A 256 3.84 31.91 9.62
C ASP A 256 2.63 31.91 8.69
N LEU A 257 1.75 30.91 8.87
CA LEU A 257 0.52 30.78 8.09
C LEU A 257 -0.40 31.99 8.20
N ASN A 258 -0.44 32.69 9.35
CA ASN A 258 -1.28 33.88 9.47
C ASN A 258 -0.80 34.97 8.54
N LYS A 259 0.52 35.12 8.40
CA LYS A 259 1.12 36.09 7.47
C LYS A 259 0.80 35.71 6.02
N VAL A 260 0.95 34.45 5.66
CA VAL A 260 0.60 33.94 4.33
C VAL A 260 -0.87 34.18 4.01
N LEU A 261 -1.78 33.88 4.93
CA LEU A 261 -3.22 34.09 4.74
C LEU A 261 -3.54 35.60 4.56
N ALA A 262 -2.86 36.47 5.31
CA ALA A 262 -2.99 37.92 5.13
C ALA A 262 -2.51 38.38 3.75
N GLU A 263 -1.36 37.84 3.26
CA GLU A 263 -0.87 38.13 1.91
C GLU A 263 -1.82 37.60 0.82
N LEU A 264 -2.37 36.36 1.01
CA LEU A 264 -3.34 35.75 0.10
C LEU A 264 -4.66 36.54 0.03
N SER A 265 -5.06 37.23 1.09
CA SER A 265 -6.26 38.06 1.08
C SER A 265 -6.23 39.22 0.08
N GLY A 266 -5.04 39.59 -0.39
CA GLY A 266 -4.83 40.60 -1.45
C GLY A 266 -5.11 40.09 -2.87
N PHE A 267 -5.28 38.76 -3.07
CA PHE A 267 -5.57 38.18 -4.39
C PHE A 267 -7.08 38.11 -4.62
N GLU A 268 -7.51 38.75 -5.72
CA GLU A 268 -8.92 38.71 -6.12
C GLU A 268 -9.28 37.36 -6.77
N GLY A 269 -10.55 36.96 -6.62
CA GLY A 269 -11.10 35.80 -7.34
C GLY A 269 -10.83 34.44 -6.71
N ILE A 270 -10.21 34.37 -5.53
CA ILE A 270 -10.11 33.09 -4.78
C ILE A 270 -11.51 32.62 -4.42
N SER A 271 -11.85 31.39 -4.81
CA SER A 271 -13.12 30.75 -4.49
C SER A 271 -13.02 29.69 -3.39
N ASN A 272 -11.82 29.09 -3.21
CA ASN A 272 -11.57 28.14 -2.13
C ASN A 272 -10.09 28.20 -1.72
N ILE A 273 -9.85 28.00 -0.42
CA ILE A 273 -8.52 27.84 0.17
C ILE A 273 -8.55 26.61 1.04
N THR A 274 -7.65 25.67 0.79
CA THR A 274 -7.46 24.49 1.64
C THR A 274 -6.01 24.44 2.10
N SER A 275 -5.78 24.36 3.41
CA SER A 275 -4.43 24.20 3.97
C SER A 275 -4.29 22.84 4.61
N HIS A 276 -3.21 22.11 4.30
CA HIS A 276 -2.91 20.80 4.86
C HIS A 276 -1.39 20.58 4.96
N LYS A 277 -1.00 19.54 5.67
CA LYS A 277 0.38 19.00 5.62
C LYS A 277 0.50 18.02 4.47
N PRO A 278 1.71 17.85 3.89
CA PRO A 278 1.93 16.87 2.84
C PRO A 278 1.46 15.48 3.26
N ASP A 279 0.66 14.84 2.41
CA ASP A 279 0.33 13.42 2.54
C ASP A 279 1.49 12.54 2.01
N LEU A 280 1.38 11.22 2.20
CA LEU A 280 2.42 10.28 1.77
C LEU A 280 2.67 10.33 0.25
N HIS A 281 1.62 10.60 -0.54
CA HIS A 281 1.73 10.73 -1.99
C HIS A 281 2.54 11.98 -2.39
N GLU A 282 2.27 13.10 -1.77
CA GLU A 282 2.98 14.36 -2.02
C GLU A 282 4.45 14.26 -1.59
N ILE A 283 4.71 13.64 -0.43
CA ILE A 283 6.08 13.35 0.03
C ILE A 283 6.80 12.45 -1.00
N PHE A 284 6.16 11.37 -1.46
CA PHE A 284 6.73 10.49 -2.47
C PHE A 284 7.11 11.24 -3.76
N LEU A 285 6.22 12.09 -4.27
CA LEU A 285 6.49 12.90 -5.46
C LEU A 285 7.68 13.86 -5.27
N GLN A 286 7.82 14.44 -4.09
CA GLN A 286 8.96 15.29 -3.76
C GLN A 286 10.27 14.49 -3.75
N LEU A 287 10.28 13.32 -3.10
CA LEU A 287 11.45 12.44 -3.02
C LEU A 287 11.89 11.95 -4.40
N VAL A 288 10.99 11.52 -5.24
CA VAL A 288 11.29 11.08 -6.61
C VAL A 288 11.87 12.20 -7.46
N LYS A 289 11.38 13.44 -7.33
CA LYS A 289 11.95 14.60 -8.03
C LYS A 289 13.39 14.89 -7.59
N THR A 290 13.68 14.71 -6.31
CA THR A 290 15.03 14.97 -5.73
C THR A 290 16.03 13.88 -6.16
N HIS A 291 15.62 12.62 -6.30
CA HIS A 291 16.49 11.51 -6.72
C HIS A 291 16.75 11.44 -8.23
N ARG A 292 16.12 12.30 -9.05
CA ARG A 292 16.38 12.41 -10.50
C ARG A 292 17.52 13.36 -10.85
N LYS A 293 18.10 14.06 -9.87
CA LYS A 293 19.27 14.94 -10.04
C LYS A 293 20.55 14.19 -9.63
#